data_71df0b5a9d47baf3328a6fd9d961052e
#
_entry.id   71df0b5a9d47baf3328a6fd9d961052e
#
_cell.length_a   1.000
_cell.length_b   1.000
_cell.length_c   1.000
_cell.angle_alpha   90.00
_cell.angle_beta   90.00
_cell.angle_gamma   90.00
#
_symmetry.space_group_name_H-M   'P 1'
#
loop_
_entity.id
_entity.type
_entity.pdbx_description
1 polymer ?
#
loop_
_entity_poly.entity_id
_entity_poly.type
_entity_poly.pdbx_seq_one_letter_code
_entity_poly.pdbx_strand_id
1 'polypeptide(L)'
;RQMCIRDRHIGAENVYYQEKGAFTGELSPEMLVDAGVSHVIIGHSERRMYFNESNTVLNLKMHKVLEHGIIPILCCGETLEQREKGITLDFVKEQIVEAYVGVTKEQVLHTIVAYEPIWAIGTGKVATTAQAQEVCGFIRTVFEELYDKETADQIRILYGGSVNASNAAELFAQPDIDGGLVGGASLKPDFADIVNYNK
;
A
#
# COMPACT_ATOMS: atom_id res chain seq x y z
N ARG A 1 -11.04 22.13 8.06
CA ARG A 1 -10.93 22.05 9.53
C ARG A 1 -10.89 20.60 9.90
N GLN A 2 -9.69 20.04 10.06
CA GLN A 2 -9.56 18.69 10.56
C GLN A 2 -10.09 18.64 11.98
N MET A 3 -11.14 17.88 12.18
CA MET A 3 -11.53 17.53 13.54
C MET A 3 -10.48 16.54 14.05
N CYS A 4 -9.85 16.83 15.18
CA CYS A 4 -8.99 15.91 15.91
C CYS A 4 -9.82 14.72 16.39
N ILE A 5 -10.04 13.76 15.55
CA ILE A 5 -10.58 12.46 15.94
C ILE A 5 -9.36 11.60 16.21
N ARG A 6 -9.21 11.17 17.47
CA ARG A 6 -8.03 10.48 17.99
C ARG A 6 -7.75 9.11 17.35
N ASP A 7 -8.62 8.65 16.46
CA ASP A 7 -8.58 7.36 15.77
C ASP A 7 -8.19 7.46 14.29
N ARG A 8 -7.82 8.67 13.81
CA ARG A 8 -7.42 8.90 12.41
C ARG A 8 -6.01 9.43 12.34
N HIS A 9 -5.31 8.93 11.33
CA HIS A 9 -3.98 9.36 10.98
C HIS A 9 -4.01 10.20 9.69
N ILE A 10 -3.06 11.11 9.55
CA ILE A 10 -2.85 11.87 8.31
C ILE A 10 -1.83 11.11 7.50
N GLY A 11 -2.18 10.80 6.25
CA GLY A 11 -1.30 10.20 5.26
C GLY A 11 -0.90 11.19 4.17
N ALA A 12 0.36 11.13 3.72
CA ALA A 12 0.81 11.76 2.48
C ALA A 12 0.73 10.75 1.33
N GLU A 13 0.52 11.23 0.11
CA GLU A 13 0.41 10.38 -1.07
C GLU A 13 1.75 10.16 -1.79
N ASN A 14 2.81 10.80 -1.31
CA ASN A 14 4.18 10.62 -1.77
C ASN A 14 5.17 11.27 -0.80
N VAL A 15 6.46 10.93 -0.95
CA VAL A 15 7.60 11.50 -0.28
C VAL A 15 8.83 11.42 -1.18
N TYR A 16 9.79 12.30 -0.98
CA TYR A 16 11.11 12.15 -1.59
C TYR A 16 12.10 11.51 -0.63
N TYR A 17 13.12 10.86 -1.16
CA TYR A 17 14.11 10.11 -0.36
C TYR A 17 15.33 10.96 0.06
N GLN A 18 15.38 12.24 -0.32
CA GLN A 18 16.42 13.18 0.10
C GLN A 18 15.87 14.13 1.17
N GLU A 19 16.68 14.41 2.18
CA GLU A 19 16.29 15.29 3.27
C GLU A 19 16.38 16.76 2.89
N LYS A 20 17.42 17.11 2.11
CA LYS A 20 17.75 18.49 1.72
C LYS A 20 18.24 18.53 0.28
N GLY A 21 18.00 19.65 -0.40
CA GLY A 21 18.47 19.87 -1.75
C GLY A 21 17.50 20.67 -2.61
N ALA A 22 17.92 20.98 -3.83
CA ALA A 22 17.09 21.67 -4.82
C ALA A 22 16.26 20.65 -5.63
N PHE A 23 15.21 20.11 -5.02
CA PHE A 23 14.29 19.15 -5.61
C PHE A 23 12.91 19.78 -5.74
N THR A 24 12.78 20.71 -6.67
CA THR A 24 11.56 21.50 -6.85
C THR A 24 10.32 20.63 -7.02
N GLY A 25 9.34 20.82 -6.14
CA GLY A 25 8.09 20.08 -6.13
C GLY A 25 8.07 18.85 -5.20
N GLU A 26 9.21 18.42 -4.66
CA GLU A 26 9.29 17.28 -3.75
C GLU A 26 9.09 17.69 -2.28
N LEU A 27 8.57 16.76 -1.48
CA LEU A 27 8.43 16.89 -0.04
C LEU A 27 9.39 15.93 0.66
N SER A 28 10.21 16.46 1.58
CA SER A 28 11.08 15.62 2.39
C SER A 28 10.33 14.94 3.54
N PRO A 29 10.84 13.83 4.11
CA PRO A 29 10.24 13.23 5.31
C PRO A 29 10.14 14.20 6.49
N GLU A 30 11.14 15.06 6.68
CA GLU A 30 11.14 16.09 7.74
C GLU A 30 9.96 17.07 7.59
N MET A 31 9.66 17.52 6.35
CA MET A 31 8.49 18.36 6.09
C MET A 31 7.17 17.65 6.40
N LEU A 32 7.09 16.34 6.14
CA LEU A 32 5.91 15.55 6.46
C LEU A 32 5.72 15.39 7.97
N VAL A 33 6.78 15.14 8.71
CA VAL A 33 6.76 15.06 10.18
C VAL A 33 6.30 16.40 10.79
N ASP A 34 6.86 17.52 10.32
CA ASP A 34 6.47 18.88 10.78
C ASP A 34 4.99 19.17 10.51
N ALA A 35 4.45 18.67 9.40
CA ALA A 35 3.02 18.76 9.07
C ALA A 35 2.12 17.79 9.84
N GLY A 36 2.67 16.95 10.73
CA GLY A 36 1.93 15.97 11.53
C GLY A 36 1.49 14.73 10.75
N VAL A 37 2.16 14.44 9.61
CA VAL A 37 1.92 13.24 8.81
C VAL A 37 2.53 12.03 9.52
N SER A 38 1.78 10.96 9.65
CA SER A 38 2.21 9.71 10.29
C SER A 38 2.32 8.53 9.32
N HIS A 39 1.71 8.62 8.16
CA HIS A 39 1.72 7.58 7.13
C HIS A 39 2.04 8.18 5.77
N VAL A 40 2.63 7.40 4.86
CA VAL A 40 2.87 7.84 3.49
C VAL A 40 2.72 6.70 2.50
N ILE A 41 1.98 6.93 1.43
CA ILE A 41 1.88 6.02 0.29
C ILE A 41 3.15 6.14 -0.54
N ILE A 42 3.79 5.03 -0.85
CA ILE A 42 4.93 4.94 -1.76
C ILE A 42 4.68 3.89 -2.83
N GLY A 43 5.09 4.17 -4.05
CA GLY A 43 4.98 3.23 -5.17
C GLY A 43 3.58 3.00 -5.67
N HIS A 44 2.63 3.92 -5.45
CA HIS A 44 1.31 3.84 -6.09
C HIS A 44 1.45 3.61 -7.59
N SER A 45 0.57 2.83 -8.18
CA SER A 45 0.63 2.44 -9.59
C SER A 45 0.78 3.64 -10.55
N GLU A 46 0.09 4.74 -10.28
CA GLU A 46 0.23 5.98 -11.07
C GLU A 46 1.64 6.57 -10.98
N ARG A 47 2.30 6.51 -9.82
CA ARG A 47 3.67 7.01 -9.68
C ARG A 47 4.69 6.13 -10.37
N ARG A 48 4.48 4.81 -10.34
CA ARG A 48 5.30 3.87 -11.14
C ARG A 48 5.15 4.13 -12.63
N MET A 49 3.90 4.38 -13.09
CA MET A 49 3.57 4.53 -14.50
C MET A 49 3.91 5.92 -15.06
N TYR A 50 3.56 7.00 -14.34
CA TYR A 50 3.70 8.36 -14.86
C TYR A 50 4.99 9.05 -14.43
N PHE A 51 5.59 8.63 -13.32
CA PHE A 51 6.80 9.23 -12.75
C PHE A 51 8.00 8.29 -12.72
N ASN A 52 7.88 7.09 -13.33
CA ASN A 52 8.95 6.10 -13.45
C ASN A 52 9.58 5.71 -12.10
N GLU A 53 8.78 5.61 -11.04
CA GLU A 53 9.27 5.13 -9.75
C GLU A 53 9.62 3.63 -9.82
N SER A 54 10.91 3.33 -9.75
CA SER A 54 11.43 1.96 -9.72
C SER A 54 11.41 1.39 -8.30
N ASN A 55 11.49 0.06 -8.16
CA ASN A 55 11.59 -0.59 -6.86
C ASN A 55 12.84 -0.12 -6.07
N THR A 56 13.96 0.18 -6.75
CA THR A 56 15.14 0.77 -6.12
C THR A 56 14.85 2.14 -5.50
N VAL A 57 14.11 3.01 -6.21
CA VAL A 57 13.69 4.31 -5.66
C VAL A 57 12.76 4.12 -4.47
N LEU A 58 11.88 3.13 -4.53
CA LEU A 58 10.97 2.82 -3.43
C LEU A 58 11.69 2.26 -2.21
N ASN A 59 12.74 1.48 -2.39
CA ASN A 59 13.62 1.06 -1.30
C ASN A 59 14.27 2.26 -0.60
N LEU A 60 14.79 3.24 -1.36
CA LEU A 60 15.33 4.47 -0.79
C LEU A 60 14.27 5.26 0.00
N LYS A 61 13.05 5.38 -0.54
CA LYS A 61 11.93 6.01 0.16
C LYS A 61 11.56 5.25 1.43
N MET A 62 11.48 3.92 1.36
CA MET A 62 11.17 3.04 2.49
C MET A 62 12.11 3.31 3.67
N HIS A 63 13.42 3.25 3.45
CA HIS A 63 14.41 3.53 4.48
C HIS A 63 14.27 4.93 5.07
N LYS A 64 14.15 5.95 4.20
CA LYS A 64 14.03 7.33 4.65
C LYS A 64 12.78 7.58 5.50
N VAL A 65 11.67 7.01 5.10
CA VAL A 65 10.40 7.13 5.81
C VAL A 65 10.48 6.47 7.19
N LEU A 66 11.05 5.26 7.26
CA LEU A 66 11.25 4.53 8.51
C LEU A 66 12.22 5.24 9.46
N GLU A 67 13.30 5.83 8.95
CA GLU A 67 14.25 6.65 9.73
C GLU A 67 13.57 7.82 10.46
N HIS A 68 12.49 8.36 9.88
CA HIS A 68 11.72 9.48 10.45
C HIS A 68 10.48 9.05 11.25
N GLY A 69 10.31 7.76 11.47
CA GLY A 69 9.17 7.22 12.23
C GLY A 69 7.82 7.37 11.53
N ILE A 70 7.81 7.60 10.21
CA ILE A 70 6.61 7.60 9.38
C ILE A 70 6.35 6.16 8.91
N ILE A 71 5.09 5.74 8.88
CA ILE A 71 4.68 4.41 8.44
C ILE A 71 4.50 4.41 6.91
N PRO A 72 5.34 3.71 6.14
CA PRO A 72 5.13 3.57 4.70
C PRO A 72 3.99 2.61 4.38
N ILE A 73 3.20 2.96 3.39
CA ILE A 73 2.21 2.08 2.74
C ILE A 73 2.78 1.79 1.34
N LEU A 74 3.43 0.64 1.19
CA LEU A 74 3.98 0.23 -0.11
C LEU A 74 2.89 -0.31 -1.01
N CYS A 75 2.70 0.30 -2.17
CA CYS A 75 1.83 -0.21 -3.22
C CYS A 75 2.59 -1.15 -4.16
N CYS A 76 2.00 -2.31 -4.44
CA CYS A 76 2.47 -3.28 -5.40
C CYS A 76 1.30 -3.87 -6.19
N GLY A 77 1.57 -4.38 -7.38
CA GLY A 77 0.54 -5.00 -8.20
C GLY A 77 0.91 -5.07 -9.67
N GLU A 78 0.14 -5.84 -10.39
CA GLU A 78 0.38 -6.20 -11.79
C GLU A 78 -0.59 -5.51 -12.75
N THR A 79 -0.14 -5.37 -13.99
CA THR A 79 -0.97 -4.98 -15.14
C THR A 79 -1.80 -6.16 -15.66
N LEU A 80 -2.80 -5.88 -16.50
CA LEU A 80 -3.61 -6.92 -17.15
C LEU A 80 -2.73 -7.87 -17.98
N GLU A 81 -1.76 -7.34 -18.71
CA GLU A 81 -0.85 -8.14 -19.53
C GLU A 81 -0.04 -9.14 -18.68
N GLN A 82 0.47 -8.69 -17.52
CA GLN A 82 1.20 -9.56 -16.59
C GLN A 82 0.32 -10.66 -16.01
N ARG A 83 -0.94 -10.31 -15.68
CA ARG A 83 -1.91 -11.30 -15.20
C ARG A 83 -2.27 -12.32 -16.26
N GLU A 84 -2.54 -11.89 -17.49
CA GLU A 84 -2.85 -12.79 -18.62
C GLU A 84 -1.68 -13.70 -18.97
N LYS A 85 -0.44 -13.25 -18.75
CA LYS A 85 0.79 -14.07 -18.89
C LYS A 85 1.03 -15.02 -17.71
N GLY A 86 0.24 -14.96 -16.66
CA GLY A 86 0.38 -15.81 -15.47
C GLY A 86 1.60 -15.50 -14.61
N ILE A 87 2.17 -14.29 -14.69
CA ILE A 87 3.36 -13.87 -13.94
C ILE A 87 3.05 -12.94 -12.76
N THR A 88 1.78 -12.82 -12.38
CA THR A 88 1.33 -11.94 -11.27
C THR A 88 2.15 -12.14 -10.00
N LEU A 89 2.27 -13.38 -9.54
CA LEU A 89 2.91 -13.68 -8.26
C LEU A 89 4.40 -13.37 -8.29
N ASP A 90 5.10 -13.78 -9.33
CA ASP A 90 6.52 -13.50 -9.49
C ASP A 90 6.81 -12.01 -9.56
N PHE A 91 5.98 -11.25 -10.30
CA PHE A 91 6.10 -9.81 -10.43
C PHE A 91 5.85 -9.07 -9.10
N VAL A 92 4.80 -9.45 -8.36
CA VAL A 92 4.52 -8.89 -7.03
C VAL A 92 5.62 -9.24 -6.03
N LYS A 93 6.14 -10.47 -6.06
CA LYS A 93 7.27 -10.90 -5.23
C LYS A 93 8.51 -10.03 -5.49
N GLU A 94 8.86 -9.79 -6.76
CA GLU A 94 9.98 -8.93 -7.15
C GLU A 94 9.83 -7.52 -6.58
N GLN A 95 8.64 -6.91 -6.72
CA GLN A 95 8.36 -5.58 -6.18
C GLN A 95 8.57 -5.50 -4.67
N ILE A 96 8.12 -6.52 -3.92
CA ILE A 96 8.27 -6.56 -2.46
C ILE A 96 9.72 -6.79 -2.09
N VAL A 97 10.36 -7.84 -2.63
CA VAL A 97 11.74 -8.21 -2.28
C VAL A 97 12.69 -7.04 -2.50
N GLU A 98 12.58 -6.35 -3.64
CA GLU A 98 13.45 -5.21 -3.95
C GLU A 98 13.16 -4.00 -3.06
N ALA A 99 11.89 -3.69 -2.77
CA ALA A 99 11.53 -2.55 -1.92
C ALA A 99 11.94 -2.75 -0.46
N TYR A 100 12.03 -3.99 0.02
CA TYR A 100 12.38 -4.33 1.41
C TYR A 100 13.83 -4.73 1.61
N VAL A 101 14.70 -4.60 0.61
CA VAL A 101 16.15 -4.86 0.78
C VAL A 101 16.69 -4.03 1.95
N GLY A 102 17.30 -4.69 2.95
CA GLY A 102 17.91 -4.06 4.12
C GLY A 102 16.94 -3.57 5.20
N VAL A 103 15.63 -3.76 5.04
CA VAL A 103 14.65 -3.46 6.10
C VAL A 103 14.71 -4.56 7.16
N THR A 104 14.88 -4.19 8.43
CA THR A 104 14.99 -5.16 9.53
C THR A 104 13.64 -5.72 9.95
N LYS A 105 13.66 -6.83 10.72
CA LYS A 105 12.47 -7.45 11.29
C LYS A 105 11.65 -6.48 12.16
N GLU A 106 12.31 -5.63 12.93
CA GLU A 106 11.67 -4.62 13.77
C GLU A 106 11.03 -3.51 12.92
N GLN A 107 11.72 -3.09 11.85
CA GLN A 107 11.25 -2.03 10.97
C GLN A 107 10.03 -2.46 10.15
N VAL A 108 10.01 -3.71 9.65
CA VAL A 108 8.92 -4.19 8.80
C VAL A 108 7.58 -4.20 9.53
N LEU A 109 7.55 -4.38 10.85
CA LEU A 109 6.34 -4.29 11.68
C LEU A 109 5.72 -2.88 11.70
N HIS A 110 6.46 -1.88 11.25
CA HIS A 110 5.99 -0.51 11.08
C HIS A 110 5.71 -0.17 9.61
N THR A 111 5.39 -1.16 8.79
CA THR A 111 5.03 -0.98 7.38
C THR A 111 3.66 -1.55 7.07
N ILE A 112 3.07 -1.10 5.98
CA ILE A 112 1.80 -1.59 5.46
C ILE A 112 2.02 -1.87 3.97
N VAL A 113 1.38 -2.92 3.43
CA VAL A 113 1.39 -3.20 2.00
C VAL A 113 -0.01 -3.02 1.43
N ALA A 114 -0.12 -2.42 0.26
CA ALA A 114 -1.38 -2.31 -0.48
C ALA A 114 -1.24 -3.02 -1.84
N TYR A 115 -2.01 -4.06 -2.04
CA TYR A 115 -2.08 -4.75 -3.32
C TYR A 115 -3.04 -4.03 -4.27
N GLU A 116 -2.52 -3.54 -5.38
CA GLU A 116 -3.25 -2.84 -6.42
C GLU A 116 -3.31 -3.68 -7.70
N PRO A 117 -4.39 -4.44 -7.98
CA PRO A 117 -4.60 -5.00 -9.31
C PRO A 117 -4.84 -3.85 -10.30
N ILE A 118 -3.77 -3.38 -10.98
CA ILE A 118 -3.78 -2.15 -11.82
C ILE A 118 -4.88 -2.22 -12.88
N TRP A 119 -5.13 -3.42 -13.39
CA TRP A 119 -6.19 -3.68 -14.37
C TRP A 119 -7.63 -3.51 -13.83
N ALA A 120 -7.78 -3.43 -12.51
CA ALA A 120 -9.07 -3.23 -11.83
C ALA A 120 -9.20 -1.83 -11.20
N ILE A 121 -8.26 -0.90 -11.47
CA ILE A 121 -8.30 0.47 -10.95
C ILE A 121 -8.89 1.40 -12.01
N GLY A 122 -10.08 1.96 -11.75
CA GLY A 122 -10.70 2.96 -12.65
C GLY A 122 -11.12 2.45 -14.01
N THR A 123 -11.04 1.13 -14.28
CA THR A 123 -11.33 0.53 -15.59
C THR A 123 -12.77 0.00 -15.71
N GLY A 124 -13.51 -0.02 -14.60
CA GLY A 124 -14.81 -0.69 -14.50
C GLY A 124 -14.71 -2.22 -14.33
N LYS A 125 -13.52 -2.81 -14.43
CA LYS A 125 -13.28 -4.21 -14.04
C LYS A 125 -13.08 -4.28 -12.52
N VAL A 126 -13.53 -5.37 -11.92
CA VAL A 126 -13.36 -5.63 -10.48
C VAL A 126 -12.70 -6.99 -10.34
N ALA A 127 -11.64 -7.08 -9.57
CA ALA A 127 -11.10 -8.38 -9.19
C ALA A 127 -12.11 -9.12 -8.32
N THR A 128 -12.25 -10.42 -8.53
CA THR A 128 -13.05 -11.24 -7.61
C THR A 128 -12.39 -11.28 -6.23
N THR A 129 -13.19 -11.52 -5.20
CA THR A 129 -12.70 -11.68 -3.83
C THR A 129 -11.63 -12.78 -3.74
N ALA A 130 -11.82 -13.89 -4.47
CA ALA A 130 -10.84 -14.97 -4.55
C ALA A 130 -9.51 -14.53 -5.19
N GLN A 131 -9.55 -13.70 -6.23
CA GLN A 131 -8.34 -13.14 -6.86
C GLN A 131 -7.61 -12.17 -5.93
N ALA A 132 -8.34 -11.34 -5.20
CA ALA A 132 -7.77 -10.45 -4.20
C ALA A 132 -7.10 -11.24 -3.06
N GLN A 133 -7.79 -12.24 -2.53
CA GLN A 133 -7.28 -13.12 -1.48
C GLN A 133 -6.05 -13.91 -1.93
N GLU A 134 -6.04 -14.46 -3.16
CA GLU A 134 -4.91 -15.19 -3.73
C GLU A 134 -3.62 -14.37 -3.64
N VAL A 135 -3.66 -13.12 -4.09
CA VAL A 135 -2.45 -12.29 -4.12
C VAL A 135 -2.11 -11.74 -2.75
N CYS A 136 -3.08 -11.32 -1.94
CA CYS A 136 -2.82 -10.87 -0.57
C CYS A 136 -2.24 -12.00 0.30
N GLY A 137 -2.77 -13.22 0.18
CA GLY A 137 -2.21 -14.40 0.84
C GLY A 137 -0.79 -14.72 0.37
N PHE A 138 -0.53 -14.62 -0.93
CA PHE A 138 0.81 -14.78 -1.47
C PHE A 138 1.79 -13.71 -0.95
N ILE A 139 1.37 -12.44 -0.86
CA ILE A 139 2.18 -11.37 -0.25
C ILE A 139 2.58 -11.75 1.18
N ARG A 140 1.65 -12.30 1.98
CA ARG A 140 1.96 -12.77 3.34
C ARG A 140 3.01 -13.87 3.33
N THR A 141 2.93 -14.83 2.39
CA THR A 141 3.97 -15.87 2.27
C THR A 141 5.34 -15.31 1.87
N VAL A 142 5.39 -14.25 1.06
CA VAL A 142 6.66 -13.57 0.74
C VAL A 142 7.30 -12.98 2.00
N PHE A 143 6.52 -12.39 2.90
CA PHE A 143 7.05 -11.88 4.16
C PHE A 143 7.46 -13.00 5.13
N GLU A 144 6.78 -14.15 5.11
CA GLU A 144 7.22 -15.34 5.85
C GLU A 144 8.59 -15.85 5.36
N GLU A 145 8.82 -15.83 4.04
CA GLU A 145 10.12 -16.18 3.45
C GLU A 145 11.22 -15.16 3.77
N LEU A 146 10.91 -13.86 3.76
CA LEU A 146 11.88 -12.79 4.00
C LEU A 146 12.28 -12.67 5.47
N TYR A 147 11.36 -12.94 6.39
CA TYR A 147 11.55 -12.79 7.83
C TYR A 147 11.19 -14.09 8.56
N ASP A 148 9.96 -14.23 8.98
CA ASP A 148 9.38 -15.45 9.57
C ASP A 148 7.85 -15.33 9.66
N LYS A 149 7.21 -16.43 10.04
CA LYS A 149 5.75 -16.50 10.14
C LYS A 149 5.17 -15.52 11.16
N GLU A 150 5.78 -15.35 12.33
CA GLU A 150 5.30 -14.45 13.38
C GLU A 150 5.26 -12.99 12.89
N THR A 151 6.27 -12.58 12.14
CA THR A 151 6.37 -11.26 11.51
C THR A 151 5.32 -11.11 10.40
N ALA A 152 5.21 -12.10 9.51
CA ALA A 152 4.25 -12.09 8.42
C ALA A 152 2.80 -11.98 8.90
N ASP A 153 2.45 -12.68 9.99
CA ASP A 153 1.11 -12.63 10.60
C ASP A 153 0.75 -11.23 11.18
N GLN A 154 1.74 -10.37 11.44
CA GLN A 154 1.54 -9.03 11.99
C GLN A 154 1.53 -7.91 10.94
N ILE A 155 2.02 -8.18 9.73
CA ILE A 155 2.02 -7.18 8.64
C ILE A 155 0.60 -6.97 8.14
N ARG A 156 0.20 -5.71 8.01
CA ARG A 156 -1.10 -5.34 7.44
C ARG A 156 -1.03 -5.33 5.92
N ILE A 157 -1.95 -6.06 5.29
CA ILE A 157 -2.08 -6.14 3.84
C ILE A 157 -3.44 -5.58 3.45
N LEU A 158 -3.43 -4.51 2.67
CA LEU A 158 -4.61 -3.83 2.20
C LEU A 158 -4.91 -4.23 0.76
N TYR A 159 -6.19 -4.31 0.41
CA TYR A 159 -6.63 -4.40 -0.97
C TYR A 159 -6.84 -2.99 -1.55
N GLY A 160 -6.12 -2.65 -2.60
CA GLY A 160 -6.12 -1.34 -3.27
C GLY A 160 -6.84 -1.30 -4.62
N GLY A 161 -7.57 -2.35 -4.98
CA GLY A 161 -8.43 -2.35 -6.17
C GLY A 161 -9.74 -1.61 -5.92
N SER A 162 -10.73 -1.89 -6.77
CA SER A 162 -12.05 -1.26 -6.67
C SER A 162 -12.82 -1.76 -5.45
N VAL A 163 -12.85 -0.95 -4.39
CA VAL A 163 -13.65 -1.17 -3.18
C VAL A 163 -14.87 -0.25 -3.19
N ASN A 164 -16.03 -0.78 -2.84
CA ASN A 164 -17.27 -0.03 -2.70
C ASN A 164 -18.15 -0.64 -1.57
N ALA A 165 -19.26 0.01 -1.24
CA ALA A 165 -20.16 -0.44 -0.18
C ALA A 165 -20.70 -1.86 -0.37
N SER A 166 -20.85 -2.32 -1.62
CA SER A 166 -21.43 -3.64 -1.89
C SER A 166 -20.45 -4.81 -1.78
N ASN A 167 -19.12 -4.57 -1.90
CA ASN A 167 -18.11 -5.61 -1.88
C ASN A 167 -17.16 -5.54 -0.66
N ALA A 168 -17.18 -4.44 0.08
CA ALA A 168 -16.28 -4.23 1.22
C ALA A 168 -16.38 -5.35 2.27
N ALA A 169 -17.59 -5.76 2.65
CA ALA A 169 -17.79 -6.80 3.65
C ALA A 169 -17.21 -8.15 3.23
N GLU A 170 -17.40 -8.54 1.97
CA GLU A 170 -16.87 -9.80 1.43
C GLU A 170 -15.33 -9.77 1.32
N LEU A 171 -14.77 -8.65 0.84
CA LEU A 171 -13.33 -8.47 0.71
C LEU A 171 -12.62 -8.49 2.08
N PHE A 172 -13.14 -7.71 3.04
CA PHE A 172 -12.50 -7.58 4.35
C PHE A 172 -12.79 -8.76 5.31
N ALA A 173 -13.64 -9.70 4.89
CA ALA A 173 -13.80 -10.98 5.58
C ALA A 173 -12.75 -12.02 5.17
N GLN A 174 -11.91 -11.73 4.18
CA GLN A 174 -10.87 -12.65 3.75
C GLN A 174 -9.72 -12.70 4.76
N PRO A 175 -9.07 -13.87 4.96
CA PRO A 175 -8.07 -14.06 6.01
C PRO A 175 -6.81 -13.21 5.85
N ASP A 176 -6.46 -12.80 4.62
CA ASP A 176 -5.23 -12.05 4.32
C ASP A 176 -5.50 -10.63 3.80
N ILE A 177 -6.72 -10.12 3.96
CA ILE A 177 -7.09 -8.75 3.61
C ILE A 177 -7.46 -7.99 4.88
N ASP A 178 -6.53 -7.20 5.41
CA ASP A 178 -6.68 -6.47 6.68
C ASP A 178 -7.43 -5.15 6.54
N GLY A 179 -7.83 -4.77 5.32
CA GLY A 179 -8.55 -3.54 5.02
C GLY A 179 -8.42 -3.11 3.56
N GLY A 180 -8.70 -1.85 3.26
CA GLY A 180 -8.65 -1.32 1.91
C GLY A 180 -7.89 -0.01 1.78
N LEU A 181 -7.19 0.18 0.66
CA LEU A 181 -6.72 1.47 0.18
C LEU A 181 -7.77 2.00 -0.81
N VAL A 182 -8.58 2.97 -0.36
CA VAL A 182 -9.79 3.41 -1.07
C VAL A 182 -9.57 4.77 -1.71
N GLY A 183 -9.59 4.83 -3.04
CA GLY A 183 -9.47 6.06 -3.83
C GLY A 183 -10.80 6.81 -3.99
N GLY A 184 -11.32 6.89 -5.21
CA GLY A 184 -12.48 7.72 -5.56
C GLY A 184 -13.76 7.48 -4.74
N ALA A 185 -13.97 6.28 -4.23
CA ALA A 185 -15.10 5.98 -3.35
C ALA A 185 -15.02 6.73 -2.01
N SER A 186 -13.81 7.10 -1.55
CA SER A 186 -13.62 7.87 -0.31
C SER A 186 -14.19 9.29 -0.37
N LEU A 187 -14.46 9.79 -1.58
CA LEU A 187 -15.04 11.12 -1.81
C LEU A 187 -16.56 11.10 -1.87
N LYS A 188 -17.18 9.93 -1.70
CA LYS A 188 -18.64 9.74 -1.82
C LYS A 188 -19.28 9.54 -0.44
N PRO A 189 -20.58 9.87 -0.28
CA PRO A 189 -21.29 9.66 0.98
C PRO A 189 -21.33 8.21 1.46
N ASP A 190 -21.40 7.25 0.53
CA ASP A 190 -21.41 5.81 0.80
C ASP A 190 -20.06 5.26 1.30
N PHE A 191 -19.03 6.09 1.40
CA PHE A 191 -17.77 5.72 2.08
C PHE A 191 -17.99 5.29 3.53
N ALA A 192 -19.00 5.86 4.19
CA ALA A 192 -19.39 5.46 5.54
C ALA A 192 -19.77 3.96 5.62
N ASP A 193 -20.38 3.40 4.57
CA ASP A 193 -20.75 1.99 4.52
C ASP A 193 -19.53 1.09 4.32
N ILE A 194 -18.51 1.57 3.58
CA ILE A 194 -17.22 0.87 3.48
C ILE A 194 -16.54 0.81 4.85
N VAL A 195 -16.50 1.92 5.57
CA VAL A 195 -15.86 2.01 6.90
C VAL A 195 -16.60 1.17 7.94
N ASN A 196 -17.92 1.07 7.82
CA ASN A 196 -18.78 0.34 8.76
C ASN A 196 -19.25 -1.01 8.21
N TYR A 197 -18.48 -1.63 7.32
CA TYR A 197 -18.85 -2.86 6.60
C TYR A 197 -19.32 -4.03 7.46
N ASN A 198 -19.00 -4.03 8.74
CA ASN A 198 -19.30 -5.08 9.70
C ASN A 198 -20.37 -4.70 10.75
N LYS A 199 -21.11 -3.62 10.51
CA LYS A 199 -22.19 -3.14 11.38
C LYS A 199 -23.57 -3.51 10.87
#